data_6162e5bec79df6f45faabfbec8633cb0
#
_entry.id   6162e5bec79df6f45faabfbec8633cb0
#
_cell.length_a   1.000
_cell.length_b   1.000
_cell.length_c   1.000
_cell.angle_alpha   90.00
_cell.angle_beta   90.00
_cell.angle_gamma   90.00
#
_symmetry.space_group_name_H-M   'P 1'
#
loop_
_entity.id
_entity.type
_entity.pdbx_description
1 polymer ?
#
loop_
_entity_poly.entity_id
_entity_poly.type
_entity_poly.pdbx_seq_one_letter_code
_entity_poly.pdbx_strand_id
1 'polypeptide(L)'
;MTGRDLRDARRKKGWTQEETAEKLGVTQAYLSMLESGRRSMPSALARLAVEALHAPPTALPLHTQAVETPLGSEKLSLQLAALGYPGFAHLRAKARRNPAEVLLTALHEANLDDRVTEGLPWLALAYADMDWDWVVPNAKLLDRQNRLGFVVTLASQLASKSTEPHRSARLNEYAAVLERSRLAKEDTLCHDSLTEAERKWLRAHRPATAAHWNLLTDMKAENLPHATL
;
A
#
# COMPACT_ATOMS: atom_id res chain seq x y z
N MET A 1 -3.49 1.52 -14.01
CA MET A 1 -2.74 2.17 -15.12
C MET A 1 -3.71 2.94 -15.99
N THR A 2 -3.53 4.23 -16.11
CA THR A 2 -4.26 5.09 -17.04
C THR A 2 -3.58 5.09 -18.42
N GLY A 3 -4.27 5.62 -19.45
CA GLY A 3 -3.62 5.79 -20.76
C GLY A 3 -2.43 6.76 -20.75
N ARG A 4 -2.46 7.75 -19.83
CA ARG A 4 -1.34 8.67 -19.62
C ARG A 4 -0.14 7.93 -19.04
N ASP A 5 -0.36 7.10 -17.98
CA ASP A 5 0.72 6.31 -17.37
C ASP A 5 1.39 5.37 -18.39
N LEU A 6 0.57 4.75 -19.26
CA LEU A 6 1.07 3.90 -20.35
C LEU A 6 1.98 4.67 -21.30
N ARG A 7 1.52 5.84 -21.75
CA ARG A 7 2.28 6.72 -22.67
C ARG A 7 3.60 7.17 -22.02
N ASP A 8 3.55 7.60 -20.76
CA ASP A 8 4.72 8.12 -20.06
C ASP A 8 5.74 7.01 -19.79
N ALA A 9 5.29 5.81 -19.39
CA ALA A 9 6.15 4.65 -19.24
C ALA A 9 6.80 4.23 -20.55
N ARG A 10 6.05 4.20 -21.66
CA ARG A 10 6.57 3.93 -22.99
C ARG A 10 7.65 4.93 -23.41
N ARG A 11 7.36 6.24 -23.26
CA ARG A 11 8.31 7.31 -23.60
C ARG A 11 9.58 7.23 -22.76
N LYS A 12 9.45 6.93 -21.46
CA LYS A 12 10.59 6.72 -20.57
C LYS A 12 11.48 5.56 -21.03
N LYS A 13 10.89 4.54 -21.66
CA LYS A 13 11.63 3.41 -22.29
C LYS A 13 12.22 3.75 -23.65
N GLY A 14 11.87 4.90 -24.23
CA GLY A 14 12.27 5.27 -25.60
C GLY A 14 11.57 4.46 -26.70
N TRP A 15 10.49 3.74 -26.39
CA TRP A 15 9.79 2.90 -27.34
C TRP A 15 8.78 3.69 -28.17
N THR A 16 8.64 3.30 -29.43
CA THR A 16 7.55 3.76 -30.32
C THR A 16 6.22 3.12 -29.92
N GLN A 17 5.10 3.63 -30.44
CA GLN A 17 3.82 2.96 -30.29
C GLN A 17 3.78 1.58 -30.95
N GLU A 18 4.48 1.42 -32.05
CA GLU A 18 4.56 0.17 -32.83
C GLU A 18 5.28 -0.93 -32.01
N GLU A 19 6.50 -0.63 -31.54
CA GLU A 19 7.27 -1.53 -30.70
C GLU A 19 6.52 -1.93 -29.42
N THR A 20 5.85 -0.97 -28.79
CA THR A 20 5.07 -1.24 -27.56
C THR A 20 3.85 -2.11 -27.86
N ALA A 21 3.16 -1.85 -28.97
CA ALA A 21 2.01 -2.64 -29.39
C ALA A 21 2.41 -4.11 -29.67
N GLU A 22 3.52 -4.32 -30.34
CA GLU A 22 4.11 -5.65 -30.58
C GLU A 22 4.41 -6.37 -29.24
N LYS A 23 5.12 -5.69 -28.33
CA LYS A 23 5.45 -6.24 -26.99
C LYS A 23 4.23 -6.59 -26.14
N LEU A 24 3.15 -5.86 -26.29
CA LEU A 24 1.91 -6.08 -25.57
C LEU A 24 0.92 -6.99 -26.30
N GLY A 25 1.25 -7.45 -27.52
CA GLY A 25 0.39 -8.32 -28.32
C GLY A 25 -0.90 -7.63 -28.79
N VAL A 26 -0.85 -6.32 -29.06
CA VAL A 26 -1.98 -5.51 -29.53
C VAL A 26 -1.63 -4.76 -30.82
N THR A 27 -2.64 -4.17 -31.50
CA THR A 27 -2.37 -3.31 -32.67
C THR A 27 -1.93 -1.92 -32.21
N GLN A 28 -1.11 -1.23 -33.03
CA GLN A 28 -0.69 0.16 -32.78
C GLN A 28 -1.90 1.10 -32.66
N ALA A 29 -2.92 0.91 -33.50
CA ALA A 29 -4.16 1.71 -33.44
C ALA A 29 -4.90 1.52 -32.08
N TYR A 30 -4.95 0.29 -31.57
CA TYR A 30 -5.55 0.01 -30.25
C TYR A 30 -4.73 0.62 -29.12
N LEU A 31 -3.40 0.51 -29.16
CA LEU A 31 -2.50 1.16 -28.20
C LEU A 31 -2.71 2.69 -28.19
N SER A 32 -2.83 3.32 -29.37
CA SER A 32 -3.10 4.75 -29.50
C SER A 32 -4.44 5.15 -28.85
N MET A 33 -5.48 4.31 -28.99
CA MET A 33 -6.77 4.54 -28.32
C MET A 33 -6.67 4.41 -26.81
N LEU A 34 -5.88 3.48 -26.29
CA LEU A 34 -5.60 3.33 -24.86
C LEU A 34 -4.84 4.55 -24.32
N GLU A 35 -3.76 4.97 -24.98
CA GLU A 35 -2.94 6.11 -24.56
C GLU A 35 -3.71 7.45 -24.61
N SER A 36 -4.68 7.58 -25.52
CA SER A 36 -5.54 8.76 -25.62
C SER A 36 -6.75 8.74 -24.68
N GLY A 37 -6.95 7.63 -23.94
CA GLY A 37 -8.12 7.46 -23.08
C GLY A 37 -9.44 7.20 -23.81
N ARG A 38 -9.41 6.99 -25.14
CA ARG A 38 -10.60 6.63 -25.93
C ARG A 38 -11.10 5.22 -25.64
N ARG A 39 -10.26 4.38 -25.08
CA ARG A 39 -10.57 3.04 -24.57
C ARG A 39 -10.02 2.88 -23.16
N SER A 40 -10.77 2.21 -22.31
CA SER A 40 -10.30 1.83 -20.97
C SER A 40 -9.24 0.72 -21.07
N MET A 41 -8.27 0.76 -20.16
CA MET A 41 -7.21 -0.24 -20.08
C MET A 41 -7.74 -1.53 -19.44
N PRO A 42 -7.74 -2.67 -20.14
CA PRO A 42 -8.08 -3.96 -19.51
C PRO A 42 -7.04 -4.34 -18.45
N SER A 43 -7.50 -4.90 -17.31
CA SER A 43 -6.62 -5.26 -16.19
C SER A 43 -5.50 -6.22 -16.57
N ALA A 44 -5.77 -7.21 -17.43
CA ALA A 44 -4.75 -8.13 -17.91
C ALA A 44 -3.66 -7.41 -18.71
N LEU A 45 -4.06 -6.49 -19.61
CA LEU A 45 -3.14 -5.72 -20.42
C LEU A 45 -2.33 -4.71 -19.59
N ALA A 46 -2.96 -4.11 -18.56
CA ALA A 46 -2.26 -3.23 -17.61
C ALA A 46 -1.15 -3.96 -16.87
N ARG A 47 -1.37 -5.21 -16.45
CA ARG A 47 -0.34 -6.04 -15.81
C ARG A 47 0.83 -6.31 -16.76
N LEU A 48 0.55 -6.73 -17.99
CA LEU A 48 1.58 -6.93 -19.02
C LEU A 48 2.36 -5.63 -19.30
N ALA A 49 1.66 -4.50 -19.38
CA ALA A 49 2.30 -3.20 -19.62
C ALA A 49 3.20 -2.78 -18.44
N VAL A 50 2.78 -2.99 -17.19
CA VAL A 50 3.61 -2.71 -16.01
C VAL A 50 4.89 -3.54 -16.03
N GLU A 51 4.81 -4.82 -16.39
CA GLU A 51 5.97 -5.71 -16.48
C GLU A 51 6.89 -5.32 -17.66
N ALA A 52 6.35 -5.20 -18.88
CA ALA A 52 7.13 -4.91 -20.09
C ALA A 52 7.82 -3.55 -20.04
N LEU A 53 7.13 -2.54 -19.51
CA LEU A 53 7.63 -1.16 -19.43
C LEU A 53 8.41 -0.89 -18.14
N HIS A 54 8.48 -1.85 -17.20
CA HIS A 54 9.02 -1.67 -15.86
C HIS A 54 8.39 -0.46 -15.14
N ALA A 55 7.08 -0.30 -15.29
CA ALA A 55 6.34 0.75 -14.61
C ALA A 55 6.23 0.43 -13.10
N PRO A 56 6.05 1.44 -12.24
CA PRO A 56 5.94 1.21 -10.81
C PRO A 56 4.69 0.37 -10.48
N PRO A 57 4.73 -0.45 -9.39
CA PRO A 57 3.59 -1.27 -8.98
C PRO A 57 2.33 -0.45 -8.65
N THR A 58 2.48 0.84 -8.32
CA THR A 58 1.36 1.77 -8.12
C THR A 58 0.50 1.98 -9.37
N ALA A 59 1.04 1.70 -10.56
CA ALA A 59 0.30 1.74 -11.82
C ALA A 59 -0.58 0.49 -12.07
N LEU A 60 -0.47 -0.57 -11.27
CA LEU A 60 -1.35 -1.74 -11.38
C LEU A 60 -2.81 -1.38 -11.09
N PRO A 61 -3.78 -2.06 -11.74
CA PRO A 61 -5.20 -1.82 -11.48
C PRO A 61 -5.57 -2.03 -10.02
N LEU A 62 -6.49 -1.24 -9.52
CA LEU A 62 -7.10 -1.32 -8.19
C LEU A 62 -8.46 -2.01 -8.28
N HIS A 63 -8.75 -2.90 -7.33
CA HIS A 63 -9.99 -3.65 -7.27
C HIS A 63 -10.55 -3.62 -5.84
N THR A 64 -11.64 -2.92 -5.63
CA THR A 64 -12.27 -2.81 -4.29
C THR A 64 -12.67 -4.19 -3.74
N GLN A 65 -13.24 -5.06 -4.55
CA GLN A 65 -13.63 -6.41 -4.12
C GLN A 65 -12.45 -7.30 -3.67
N ALA A 66 -11.23 -7.02 -4.14
CA ALA A 66 -10.05 -7.78 -3.74
C ALA A 66 -9.64 -7.53 -2.29
N VAL A 67 -10.06 -6.42 -1.72
CA VAL A 67 -9.75 -6.04 -0.33
C VAL A 67 -10.61 -6.81 0.67
N GLU A 68 -11.86 -7.09 0.31
CA GLU A 68 -12.81 -7.81 1.16
C GLU A 68 -12.49 -9.30 1.29
N THR A 69 -11.61 -9.82 0.42
CA THR A 69 -11.19 -11.22 0.46
C THR A 69 -9.94 -11.38 1.31
N PRO A 70 -10.01 -12.04 2.48
CA PRO A 70 -8.84 -12.26 3.31
C PRO A 70 -7.72 -12.97 2.57
N LEU A 71 -6.49 -12.49 2.74
CA LEU A 71 -5.29 -13.10 2.15
C LEU A 71 -4.50 -13.92 3.17
N GLY A 72 -4.55 -13.52 4.43
CA GLY A 72 -3.74 -14.08 5.51
C GLY A 72 -2.26 -13.70 5.41
N SER A 73 -1.53 -13.96 6.49
CA SER A 73 -0.12 -13.54 6.65
C SER A 73 0.81 -14.13 5.59
N GLU A 74 0.62 -15.39 5.18
CA GLU A 74 1.48 -16.04 4.18
C GLU A 74 1.43 -15.34 2.82
N LYS A 75 0.23 -15.06 2.30
CA LYS A 75 0.08 -14.38 1.01
C LYS A 75 0.49 -12.91 1.08
N LEU A 76 0.23 -12.24 2.21
CA LEU A 76 0.64 -10.85 2.40
C LEU A 76 2.16 -10.72 2.50
N SER A 77 2.86 -11.64 3.18
CA SER A 77 4.33 -11.66 3.22
C SER A 77 4.94 -11.83 1.82
N LEU A 78 4.33 -12.70 0.97
CA LEU A 78 4.72 -12.83 -0.43
C LEU A 78 4.49 -11.53 -1.23
N GLN A 79 3.38 -10.81 -0.99
CA GLN A 79 3.15 -9.52 -1.65
C GLN A 79 4.14 -8.45 -1.19
N LEU A 80 4.43 -8.36 0.11
CA LEU A 80 5.45 -7.45 0.64
C LEU A 80 6.84 -7.76 0.06
N ALA A 81 7.20 -9.05 -0.04
CA ALA A 81 8.44 -9.49 -0.71
C ALA A 81 8.48 -9.05 -2.18
N ALA A 82 7.40 -9.26 -2.94
CA ALA A 82 7.28 -8.84 -4.33
C ALA A 82 7.40 -7.33 -4.52
N LEU A 83 6.96 -6.57 -3.53
CA LEU A 83 7.06 -5.11 -3.49
C LEU A 83 8.42 -4.61 -2.98
N GLY A 84 9.30 -5.50 -2.55
CA GLY A 84 10.67 -5.19 -2.16
C GLY A 84 10.89 -4.97 -0.66
N TYR A 85 9.95 -5.37 0.21
CA TYR A 85 10.17 -5.26 1.65
C TYR A 85 11.35 -6.13 2.10
N PRO A 86 12.40 -5.53 2.70
CA PRO A 86 13.62 -6.26 3.04
C PRO A 86 13.41 -7.40 4.04
N GLY A 87 12.42 -7.27 4.95
CA GLY A 87 12.10 -8.30 5.95
C GLY A 87 11.68 -9.64 5.34
N PHE A 88 11.25 -9.64 4.07
CA PHE A 88 10.86 -10.83 3.31
C PHE A 88 11.69 -11.08 2.07
N ALA A 89 12.92 -10.55 1.98
CA ALA A 89 13.80 -10.70 0.82
C ALA A 89 14.14 -12.17 0.46
N HIS A 90 14.00 -13.09 1.40
CA HIS A 90 14.20 -14.53 1.19
C HIS A 90 13.02 -15.22 0.49
N LEU A 91 11.84 -14.57 0.43
CA LEU A 91 10.66 -15.12 -0.23
C LEU A 91 10.68 -14.79 -1.73
N ARG A 92 10.22 -15.74 -2.54
CA ARG A 92 10.07 -15.55 -3.98
C ARG A 92 8.59 -15.43 -4.35
N ALA A 93 8.17 -14.24 -4.74
CA ALA A 93 6.81 -14.00 -5.21
C ALA A 93 6.78 -13.76 -6.72
N LYS A 94 5.81 -14.37 -7.40
CA LYS A 94 5.69 -14.35 -8.87
C LYS A 94 4.86 -13.17 -9.40
N ALA A 95 3.93 -12.65 -8.62
CA ALA A 95 3.01 -11.62 -9.06
C ALA A 95 2.89 -10.50 -8.03
N ARG A 96 2.96 -9.26 -8.51
CA ARG A 96 2.76 -8.05 -7.69
C ARG A 96 1.30 -7.63 -7.72
N ARG A 97 0.79 -7.19 -6.59
CA ARG A 97 -0.44 -6.40 -6.49
C ARG A 97 -0.10 -4.92 -6.35
N ASN A 98 -1.09 -4.06 -6.59
CA ASN A 98 -0.94 -2.63 -6.30
C ASN A 98 -0.66 -2.42 -4.80
N PRO A 99 0.35 -1.62 -4.41
CA PRO A 99 0.68 -1.35 -3.00
C PRO A 99 -0.50 -0.84 -2.18
N ALA A 100 -1.35 0.00 -2.77
CA ALA A 100 -2.57 0.50 -2.12
C ALA A 100 -3.55 -0.63 -1.77
N GLU A 101 -3.71 -1.60 -2.68
CA GLU A 101 -4.55 -2.78 -2.48
C GLU A 101 -3.97 -3.70 -1.39
N VAL A 102 -2.64 -3.91 -1.40
CA VAL A 102 -1.94 -4.72 -0.38
C VAL A 102 -2.08 -4.08 1.00
N LEU A 103 -1.85 -2.77 1.11
CA LEU A 103 -1.97 -2.04 2.36
C LEU A 103 -3.39 -2.17 2.94
N LEU A 104 -4.40 -1.87 2.14
CA LEU A 104 -5.78 -1.86 2.63
C LEU A 104 -6.27 -3.28 2.97
N THR A 105 -5.90 -4.29 2.17
CA THR A 105 -6.20 -5.70 2.47
C THR A 105 -5.57 -6.11 3.80
N ALA A 106 -4.30 -5.78 4.04
CA ALA A 106 -3.63 -6.08 5.30
C ALA A 106 -4.32 -5.41 6.50
N LEU A 107 -4.70 -4.14 6.37
CA LEU A 107 -5.41 -3.41 7.43
C LEU A 107 -6.82 -3.94 7.70
N HIS A 108 -7.42 -4.65 6.74
CA HIS A 108 -8.74 -5.27 6.90
C HIS A 108 -8.67 -6.64 7.59
N GLU A 109 -7.51 -7.31 7.58
CA GLU A 109 -7.34 -8.60 8.26
C GLU A 109 -7.59 -8.48 9.78
N ALA A 110 -8.21 -9.54 10.32
CA ALA A 110 -8.47 -9.62 11.76
C ALA A 110 -7.18 -9.95 12.53
N ASN A 111 -6.38 -10.87 12.00
CA ASN A 111 -5.13 -11.31 12.62
C ASN A 111 -4.03 -11.45 11.59
N LEU A 112 -2.88 -10.85 11.87
CA LEU A 112 -1.67 -10.94 11.06
C LEU A 112 -0.46 -11.26 11.93
N ASP A 113 0.54 -11.87 11.34
CA ASP A 113 1.85 -12.03 11.96
C ASP A 113 2.51 -10.65 12.17
N ASP A 114 3.22 -10.49 13.28
CA ASP A 114 3.87 -9.24 13.65
C ASP A 114 4.81 -8.72 12.55
N ARG A 115 5.57 -9.62 11.91
CA ARG A 115 6.45 -9.25 10.78
C ARG A 115 5.72 -8.67 9.58
N VAL A 116 4.48 -9.06 9.35
CA VAL A 116 3.64 -8.49 8.27
C VAL A 116 3.18 -7.10 8.67
N THR A 117 2.67 -6.95 9.91
CA THR A 117 2.24 -5.65 10.44
C THR A 117 3.38 -4.64 10.52
N GLU A 118 4.60 -5.06 10.92
CA GLU A 118 5.81 -4.24 10.92
C GLU A 118 6.22 -3.76 9.51
N GLY A 119 5.86 -4.50 8.47
CA GLY A 119 6.10 -4.12 7.07
C GLY A 119 5.15 -3.04 6.54
N LEU A 120 4.01 -2.77 7.19
CA LEU A 120 3.01 -1.83 6.67
C LEU A 120 3.47 -0.36 6.69
N PRO A 121 4.13 0.16 7.73
CA PRO A 121 4.72 1.49 7.70
C PRO A 121 5.79 1.65 6.60
N TRP A 122 6.62 0.63 6.39
CA TRP A 122 7.56 0.62 5.26
C TRP A 122 6.83 0.68 3.92
N LEU A 123 5.76 -0.10 3.74
CA LEU A 123 4.97 -0.11 2.50
C LEU A 123 4.38 1.27 2.20
N ALA A 124 3.81 1.94 3.22
CA ALA A 124 3.27 3.28 3.08
C ALA A 124 4.35 4.32 2.75
N LEU A 125 5.56 4.17 3.31
CA LEU A 125 6.71 5.03 3.03
C LEU A 125 7.29 4.77 1.64
N ALA A 126 7.55 3.51 1.29
CA ALA A 126 8.16 3.13 0.00
C ALA A 126 7.29 3.56 -1.19
N TYR A 127 5.98 3.51 -1.02
CA TYR A 127 4.99 3.88 -2.03
C TYR A 127 4.13 5.06 -1.58
N ALA A 128 4.78 6.11 -1.04
CA ALA A 128 4.10 7.33 -0.59
C ALA A 128 3.33 8.06 -1.72
N ASP A 129 3.58 7.69 -2.98
CA ASP A 129 2.89 8.14 -4.20
C ASP A 129 1.72 7.25 -4.63
N MET A 130 1.35 6.21 -3.83
CA MET A 130 0.18 5.37 -4.13
C MET A 130 -1.12 6.20 -4.23
N ASP A 131 -2.16 5.60 -4.77
CA ASP A 131 -3.47 6.24 -4.94
C ASP A 131 -4.20 6.39 -3.59
N TRP A 132 -3.89 7.44 -2.86
CA TRP A 132 -4.51 7.77 -1.58
C TRP A 132 -5.98 8.17 -1.71
N ASP A 133 -6.38 8.71 -2.87
CA ASP A 133 -7.78 9.05 -3.16
C ASP A 133 -8.63 7.79 -3.26
N TRP A 134 -8.00 6.65 -3.54
CA TRP A 134 -8.63 5.34 -3.45
C TRP A 134 -8.50 4.73 -2.04
N VAL A 135 -7.31 4.79 -1.42
CA VAL A 135 -7.05 4.14 -0.11
C VAL A 135 -7.91 4.72 1.00
N VAL A 136 -7.93 6.05 1.15
CA VAL A 136 -8.59 6.72 2.29
C VAL A 136 -10.10 6.49 2.33
N PRO A 137 -10.86 6.69 1.23
CA PRO A 137 -12.30 6.41 1.24
C PRO A 137 -12.61 4.94 1.50
N ASN A 138 -11.86 4.01 0.93
CA ASN A 138 -12.09 2.58 1.15
C ASN A 138 -11.73 2.15 2.59
N ALA A 139 -10.69 2.72 3.21
CA ALA A 139 -10.39 2.49 4.62
C ALA A 139 -11.54 2.96 5.53
N LYS A 140 -12.18 4.09 5.19
CA LYS A 140 -13.35 4.60 5.93
C LYS A 140 -14.58 3.70 5.75
N LEU A 141 -14.82 3.20 4.55
CA LEU A 141 -15.92 2.25 4.29
C LEU A 141 -15.78 0.95 5.07
N LEU A 142 -14.53 0.54 5.37
CA LEU A 142 -14.22 -0.68 6.10
C LEU A 142 -13.99 -0.44 7.61
N ASP A 143 -14.19 0.77 8.12
CA ASP A 143 -13.88 1.16 9.50
C ASP A 143 -12.40 0.90 9.89
N ARG A 144 -11.47 1.09 8.94
CA ARG A 144 -10.02 0.88 9.13
C ARG A 144 -9.20 2.18 9.12
N GLN A 145 -9.85 3.33 9.17
CA GLN A 145 -9.17 4.64 9.14
C GLN A 145 -8.23 4.86 10.34
N ASN A 146 -8.52 4.29 11.52
CA ASN A 146 -7.61 4.39 12.67
C ASN A 146 -6.34 3.56 12.45
N ARG A 147 -6.47 2.32 11.93
CA ARG A 147 -5.32 1.48 11.56
C ARG A 147 -4.47 2.16 10.50
N LEU A 148 -5.10 2.70 9.45
CA LEU A 148 -4.41 3.42 8.38
C LEU A 148 -3.72 4.68 8.91
N GLY A 149 -4.40 5.48 9.73
CA GLY A 149 -3.84 6.70 10.32
C GLY A 149 -2.60 6.43 11.17
N PHE A 150 -2.63 5.37 11.97
CA PHE A 150 -1.48 4.92 12.75
C PHE A 150 -0.30 4.53 11.84
N VAL A 151 -0.53 3.67 10.85
CA VAL A 151 0.51 3.23 9.90
C VAL A 151 1.12 4.41 9.15
N VAL A 152 0.29 5.35 8.65
CA VAL A 152 0.74 6.56 7.95
C VAL A 152 1.56 7.47 8.89
N THR A 153 1.15 7.58 10.16
CA THR A 153 1.90 8.37 11.16
C THR A 153 3.28 7.75 11.42
N LEU A 154 3.36 6.42 11.58
CA LEU A 154 4.66 5.75 11.71
C LEU A 154 5.52 5.91 10.45
N ALA A 155 4.93 5.76 9.27
CA ALA A 155 5.62 5.97 8.00
C ALA A 155 6.19 7.39 7.87
N SER A 156 5.42 8.42 8.30
CA SER A 156 5.90 9.80 8.32
C SER A 156 7.05 10.02 9.31
N GLN A 157 7.00 9.38 10.49
CA GLN A 157 8.10 9.41 11.46
C GLN A 157 9.38 8.77 10.91
N LEU A 158 9.26 7.68 10.15
CA LEU A 158 10.38 7.06 9.44
C LEU A 158 10.92 7.97 8.35
N ALA A 159 10.04 8.58 7.54
CA ALA A 159 10.41 9.52 6.48
C ALA A 159 11.17 10.74 7.01
N SER A 160 10.82 11.24 8.20
CA SER A 160 11.49 12.40 8.81
C SER A 160 12.95 12.14 9.18
N LYS A 161 13.33 10.87 9.32
CA LYS A 161 14.72 10.43 9.57
C LYS A 161 15.49 10.16 8.27
N SER A 162 14.81 10.16 7.13
CA SER A 162 15.40 9.95 5.81
C SER A 162 15.71 11.26 5.10
N THR A 163 16.41 11.19 3.97
CA THR A 163 16.77 12.35 3.13
C THR A 163 15.64 12.80 2.19
N GLU A 164 14.42 12.26 2.32
CA GLU A 164 13.30 12.52 1.41
C GLU A 164 12.14 13.29 2.07
N PRO A 165 12.25 14.58 2.34
CA PRO A 165 11.27 15.36 3.10
C PRO A 165 9.91 15.46 2.40
N HIS A 166 9.85 15.35 1.07
CA HIS A 166 8.60 15.39 0.32
C HIS A 166 7.68 14.18 0.62
N ARG A 167 8.23 13.00 0.93
CA ARG A 167 7.44 11.83 1.34
C ARG A 167 6.81 12.05 2.71
N SER A 168 7.58 12.60 3.65
CA SER A 168 7.06 12.95 4.98
C SER A 168 5.92 13.96 4.89
N ALA A 169 6.08 15.02 4.10
CA ALA A 169 5.05 16.04 3.90
C ALA A 169 3.74 15.42 3.37
N ARG A 170 3.84 14.59 2.32
CA ARG A 170 2.69 13.91 1.72
C ARG A 170 1.98 12.97 2.71
N LEU A 171 2.72 12.17 3.46
CA LEU A 171 2.15 11.28 4.47
C LEU A 171 1.46 12.07 5.59
N ASN A 172 2.01 13.22 6.01
CA ASN A 172 1.39 14.11 7.00
C ASN A 172 0.07 14.71 6.51
N GLU A 173 -0.04 15.05 5.22
CA GLU A 173 -1.30 15.51 4.63
C GLU A 173 -2.41 14.46 4.79
N TYR A 174 -2.11 13.19 4.48
CA TYR A 174 -3.08 12.11 4.63
C TYR A 174 -3.35 11.74 6.09
N ALA A 175 -2.38 11.82 6.98
CA ALA A 175 -2.60 11.69 8.41
C ALA A 175 -3.60 12.75 8.91
N ALA A 176 -3.48 14.01 8.47
CA ALA A 176 -4.41 15.08 8.82
C ALA A 176 -5.82 14.88 8.23
N VAL A 177 -5.93 14.27 7.05
CA VAL A 177 -7.24 13.89 6.47
C VAL A 177 -7.90 12.77 7.28
N LEU A 178 -7.13 11.77 7.71
CA LEU A 178 -7.61 10.64 8.52
C LEU A 178 -7.99 11.07 9.93
N GLU A 179 -7.26 12.03 10.52
CA GLU A 179 -7.57 12.60 11.83
C GLU A 179 -8.99 13.12 11.93
N ARG A 180 -9.49 13.79 10.88
CA ARG A 180 -10.87 14.33 10.84
C ARG A 180 -11.96 13.25 10.87
N SER A 181 -11.59 12.00 10.60
CA SER A 181 -12.52 10.86 10.57
C SER A 181 -12.14 9.76 11.55
N ARG A 182 -11.29 10.08 12.53
CA ARG A 182 -10.85 9.13 13.55
C ARG A 182 -12.04 8.59 14.34
N LEU A 183 -12.07 7.27 14.52
CA LEU A 183 -13.10 6.60 15.32
C LEU A 183 -12.75 6.65 16.80
N ALA A 184 -13.77 6.88 17.63
CA ALA A 184 -13.65 6.79 19.08
C ALA A 184 -13.55 5.34 19.58
N LYS A 185 -13.99 4.38 18.78
CA LYS A 185 -13.93 2.95 19.09
C LYS A 185 -12.47 2.48 19.16
N GLU A 186 -12.14 1.79 20.25
CA GLU A 186 -10.85 1.10 20.39
C GLU A 186 -10.78 -0.10 19.42
N ASP A 187 -9.65 -0.28 18.77
CA ASP A 187 -9.37 -1.36 17.84
C ASP A 187 -7.96 -1.92 18.12
N THR A 188 -7.58 -2.98 17.43
CA THR A 188 -6.23 -3.55 17.42
C THR A 188 -5.52 -3.24 16.11
N LEU A 189 -4.20 -3.39 16.04
CA LEU A 189 -3.49 -3.36 14.77
C LEU A 189 -3.43 -4.79 14.19
N CYS A 190 -4.54 -5.24 13.56
CA CYS A 190 -4.63 -6.58 12.95
C CYS A 190 -4.30 -7.72 13.93
N HIS A 191 -4.82 -7.63 15.17
CA HIS A 191 -4.59 -8.63 16.22
C HIS A 191 -5.86 -8.78 17.08
N ASP A 192 -6.97 -9.14 16.45
CA ASP A 192 -8.29 -9.19 17.09
C ASP A 192 -8.39 -10.33 18.12
N SER A 193 -7.50 -11.34 18.02
CA SER A 193 -7.42 -12.50 18.95
C SER A 193 -6.81 -12.19 20.32
N LEU A 194 -6.39 -10.95 20.59
CA LEU A 194 -5.86 -10.55 21.90
C LEU A 194 -6.84 -10.89 23.03
N THR A 195 -6.30 -11.53 24.08
CA THR A 195 -7.02 -11.81 25.33
C THR A 195 -7.31 -10.51 26.09
N GLU A 196 -8.27 -10.54 27.02
CA GLU A 196 -8.58 -9.37 27.83
C GLU A 196 -7.39 -8.94 28.71
N ALA A 197 -6.55 -9.89 29.14
CA ALA A 197 -5.33 -9.58 29.90
C ALA A 197 -4.32 -8.79 29.04
N GLU A 198 -4.10 -9.21 27.79
CA GLU A 198 -3.23 -8.51 26.84
C GLU A 198 -3.80 -7.13 26.47
N ARG A 199 -5.09 -7.04 26.22
CA ARG A 199 -5.77 -5.74 25.97
C ARG A 199 -5.58 -4.77 27.12
N LYS A 200 -5.74 -5.24 28.37
CA LYS A 200 -5.52 -4.45 29.58
C LYS A 200 -4.07 -3.99 29.67
N TRP A 201 -3.13 -4.88 29.39
CA TRP A 201 -1.72 -4.54 29.42
C TRP A 201 -1.36 -3.50 28.35
N LEU A 202 -1.82 -3.69 27.12
CA LEU A 202 -1.60 -2.74 26.01
C LEU A 202 -2.21 -1.37 26.29
N ARG A 203 -3.40 -1.29 26.89
CA ARG A 203 -3.99 0.02 27.30
C ARG A 203 -3.07 0.81 28.22
N ALA A 204 -2.34 0.12 29.11
CA ALA A 204 -1.43 0.75 30.05
C ALA A 204 -0.05 1.08 29.45
N HIS A 205 0.39 0.36 28.41
CA HIS A 205 1.79 0.41 27.91
C HIS A 205 1.89 0.89 26.46
N ARG A 206 0.79 1.04 25.72
CA ARG A 206 0.81 1.50 24.33
C ARG A 206 1.47 2.87 24.19
N PRO A 207 2.21 3.13 23.10
CA PRO A 207 2.79 4.44 22.86
C PRO A 207 1.73 5.51 22.61
N ALA A 208 2.09 6.78 22.83
CA ALA A 208 1.19 7.91 22.63
C ALA A 208 0.56 7.93 21.22
N THR A 209 1.31 7.55 20.19
CA THR A 209 0.81 7.44 18.80
C THR A 209 -0.32 6.40 18.69
N ALA A 210 -0.17 5.22 19.31
CA ALA A 210 -1.21 4.20 19.29
C ALA A 210 -2.44 4.64 20.11
N ALA A 211 -2.21 5.26 21.27
CA ALA A 211 -3.29 5.84 22.09
C ALA A 211 -4.08 6.92 21.33
N HIS A 212 -3.38 7.77 20.58
CA HIS A 212 -3.98 8.80 19.74
C HIS A 212 -4.93 8.20 18.69
N TRP A 213 -4.53 7.11 18.02
CA TRP A 213 -5.37 6.43 17.04
C TRP A 213 -6.34 5.39 17.63
N ASN A 214 -6.51 5.35 18.97
CA ASN A 214 -7.34 4.37 19.68
C ASN A 214 -6.99 2.91 19.36
N LEU A 215 -5.70 2.60 19.17
CA LEU A 215 -5.22 1.26 18.88
C LEU A 215 -4.56 0.61 20.08
N LEU A 216 -4.74 -0.71 20.19
CA LEU A 216 -4.04 -1.59 21.10
C LEU A 216 -2.87 -2.23 20.36
N THR A 217 -1.70 -1.60 20.44
CA THR A 217 -0.43 -2.08 19.93
C THR A 217 0.70 -1.37 20.67
N ASP A 218 1.83 -2.01 20.82
CA ASP A 218 3.06 -1.44 21.38
C ASP A 218 4.06 -1.01 20.30
N MET A 219 3.69 -1.17 19.03
CA MET A 219 4.54 -0.82 17.88
C MET A 219 4.94 0.64 17.89
N LYS A 220 6.24 0.89 17.66
CA LYS A 220 6.86 2.22 17.56
C LYS A 220 7.75 2.29 16.33
N ALA A 221 7.83 3.47 15.71
CA ALA A 221 8.67 3.69 14.53
C ALA A 221 10.16 3.39 14.79
N GLU A 222 10.64 3.62 16.01
CA GLU A 222 12.04 3.42 16.40
C GLU A 222 12.45 1.94 16.48
N ASN A 223 11.48 1.03 16.67
CA ASN A 223 11.72 -0.41 16.83
C ASN A 223 11.47 -1.18 15.53
N LEU A 224 11.03 -0.51 14.45
CA LEU A 224 10.72 -1.19 13.20
C LEU A 224 12.00 -1.64 12.49
N PRO A 225 12.14 -2.94 12.20
CA PRO A 225 13.23 -3.43 11.36
C PRO A 225 13.04 -2.86 9.94
N HIS A 226 14.13 -2.60 9.24
CA HIS A 226 14.09 -2.10 7.86
C HIS A 226 13.38 -0.74 7.69
N ALA A 227 13.52 0.14 8.68
CA ALA A 227 12.92 1.49 8.69
C ALA A 227 13.51 2.46 7.63
N THR A 228 14.61 2.09 6.98
CA THR A 228 15.26 2.85 5.90
C THR A 228 14.92 2.27 4.53
N LEU A 229 14.71 3.16 3.53
CA LEU A 229 14.53 2.81 2.12
C LEU A 229 15.89 2.59 1.45
#